data_6992aa37ccc4ff987645158d0dec9cf7
#
_entry.id   6992aa37ccc4ff987645158d0dec9cf7
#
_cell.length_a   1.000
_cell.length_b   1.000
_cell.length_c   1.000
_cell.angle_alpha   90.00
_cell.angle_beta   90.00
_cell.angle_gamma   90.00
#
_symmetry.space_group_name_H-M   'P 1'
#
loop_
_entity.id
_entity.type
_entity.pdbx_description
1 polymer ?
#
loop_
_entity_poly.entity_id
_entity_poly.type
_entity_poly.pdbx_seq_one_letter_code
_entity_poly.pdbx_strand_id
1 'polypeptide(L)'
;MAEKVTGRKGVDPWCGAHPATMGVRFFATLFVFPRFMSSTSVFPVRAATLRDARAIAELHNATVQEAYQGLLGDVTVPVMALDKRQAYWREAIEYAEPQVHVALHGERIVGFVGFDRSRDEGSKQTMGEIWAIYVHADFVGLGVGLSLWDAAREGLQEEGCTDVSIWLPLANERAMQFFNMAGFKREMPSAKTVSIGGVKIEEIRLKRALA
;
A
#
# COMPACT_ATOMS: atom_id res chain seq x y z
N MET A 1 -39.59 -5.07 -16.26
CA MET A 1 -39.27 -5.55 -14.93
C MET A 1 -37.77 -5.76 -14.89
N ALA A 2 -37.03 -4.77 -14.38
CA ALA A 2 -35.59 -4.81 -14.28
C ALA A 2 -35.24 -5.08 -12.82
N GLU A 3 -34.66 -6.24 -12.57
CA GLU A 3 -34.25 -6.69 -11.26
C GLU A 3 -32.98 -5.91 -10.86
N LYS A 4 -33.10 -5.15 -9.78
CA LYS A 4 -31.98 -4.49 -9.12
C LYS A 4 -31.05 -5.55 -8.57
N VAL A 5 -29.86 -5.67 -9.14
CA VAL A 5 -28.74 -6.37 -8.53
C VAL A 5 -28.29 -5.54 -7.33
N THR A 6 -28.71 -5.97 -6.16
CA THR A 6 -28.34 -5.42 -4.87
C THR A 6 -26.86 -5.67 -4.63
N GLY A 7 -26.18 -4.62 -4.18
CA GLY A 7 -24.75 -4.53 -3.98
C GLY A 7 -24.16 -5.72 -3.23
N ARG A 8 -23.06 -6.23 -3.75
CA ARG A 8 -22.12 -7.04 -3.02
C ARG A 8 -21.66 -6.22 -1.82
N LYS A 9 -22.06 -6.64 -0.62
CA LYS A 9 -21.32 -6.32 0.60
C LYS A 9 -20.00 -7.06 0.48
N GLY A 10 -19.06 -6.44 -0.22
CA GLY A 10 -17.70 -6.93 -0.32
C GLY A 10 -17.10 -6.95 1.08
N VAL A 11 -16.80 -8.13 1.55
CA VAL A 11 -15.83 -8.29 2.66
C VAL A 11 -14.56 -7.70 2.09
N ASP A 12 -14.13 -6.56 2.61
CA ASP A 12 -12.94 -5.84 2.16
C ASP A 12 -11.74 -6.79 2.30
N PRO A 13 -11.14 -7.30 1.22
CA PRO A 13 -10.02 -8.23 1.33
C PRO A 13 -8.77 -7.58 1.92
N TRP A 14 -8.82 -6.25 2.11
CA TRP A 14 -7.78 -5.45 2.74
C TRP A 14 -7.99 -5.33 4.25
N CYS A 15 -9.19 -5.55 4.75
CA CYS A 15 -9.53 -5.43 6.18
C CYS A 15 -8.82 -6.48 7.06
N GLY A 16 -8.02 -7.32 6.48
CA GLY A 16 -7.27 -8.38 7.17
C GLY A 16 -5.78 -8.15 7.26
N ALA A 17 -5.20 -7.01 6.87
CA ALA A 17 -3.75 -6.94 6.91
C ALA A 17 -3.17 -5.54 6.65
N HIS A 18 -3.15 -4.69 7.64
CA HIS A 18 -2.17 -3.60 7.67
C HIS A 18 -1.16 -3.86 8.76
N PRO A 19 0.11 -3.97 8.40
CA PRO A 19 1.17 -4.28 9.32
C PRO A 19 1.87 -3.05 9.86
N ALA A 20 2.40 -3.15 11.03
CA ALA A 20 3.35 -2.21 11.57
C ALA A 20 4.55 -2.84 12.28
N THR A 21 5.60 -2.19 12.12
CA THR A 21 6.84 -1.92 12.87
C THR A 21 7.61 -3.03 13.54
N MET A 22 8.84 -3.18 13.08
CA MET A 22 9.96 -3.66 13.89
C MET A 22 10.84 -2.49 14.30
N GLY A 23 11.15 -2.40 15.60
CA GLY A 23 12.10 -1.47 16.15
C GLY A 23 13.53 -1.78 15.69
N VAL A 24 14.21 -0.80 15.13
CA VAL A 24 15.64 -0.85 14.84
C VAL A 24 16.32 0.32 15.54
N ARG A 25 17.41 0.00 16.24
CA ARG A 25 18.28 0.92 16.97
C ARG A 25 18.75 2.06 16.07
N PHE A 26 18.66 3.27 16.60
CA PHE A 26 19.19 4.50 16.01
C PHE A 26 20.71 4.42 15.82
N PHE A 27 21.14 4.61 14.58
CA PHE A 27 22.36 5.32 14.28
C PHE A 27 21.98 6.57 13.49
N ALA A 28 22.17 7.71 14.13
CA ALA A 28 22.02 9.00 13.48
C ALA A 28 23.22 9.21 12.55
N THR A 29 23.00 9.07 11.26
CA THR A 29 23.96 9.55 10.26
C THR A 29 23.30 10.68 9.49
N LEU A 30 23.88 11.86 9.63
CA LEU A 30 23.50 13.07 8.93
C LEU A 30 23.73 12.87 7.42
N PHE A 31 22.68 12.70 6.64
CA PHE A 31 22.78 12.69 5.18
C PHE A 31 22.46 14.09 4.62
N VAL A 32 23.48 14.72 4.10
CA VAL A 32 23.37 15.91 3.24
C VAL A 32 22.84 15.45 1.89
N PHE A 33 21.70 15.99 1.47
CA PHE A 33 21.10 15.70 0.17
C PHE A 33 21.83 16.45 -0.95
N PRO A 34 22.35 15.79 -1.98
CA PRO A 34 22.71 16.45 -3.23
C PRO A 34 21.48 16.66 -4.10
N ARG A 35 21.47 17.81 -4.70
CA ARG A 35 20.47 18.42 -5.57
C ARG A 35 20.33 17.63 -6.88
N PHE A 36 19.10 17.32 -7.25
CA PHE A 36 18.59 17.02 -8.58
C PHE A 36 19.60 16.60 -9.67
N MET A 37 19.72 15.30 -9.88
CA MET A 37 20.12 14.72 -11.17
C MET A 37 19.02 13.75 -11.60
N SER A 38 18.70 13.70 -12.89
CA SER A 38 17.77 12.74 -13.50
C SER A 38 18.03 11.34 -12.95
N SER A 39 17.19 10.92 -12.01
CA SER A 39 17.36 9.68 -11.31
C SER A 39 16.90 8.56 -12.23
N THR A 40 17.84 7.88 -12.86
CA THR A 40 17.57 6.50 -13.27
C THR A 40 17.27 5.77 -11.99
N SER A 41 15.99 5.50 -11.72
CA SER A 41 15.56 4.81 -10.51
C SER A 41 16.36 3.50 -10.41
N VAL A 42 17.04 3.32 -9.28
CA VAL A 42 17.77 2.07 -8.98
C VAL A 42 16.82 0.87 -8.98
N PHE A 43 15.52 1.12 -8.81
CA PHE A 43 14.45 0.14 -8.80
C PHE A 43 13.44 0.50 -9.90
N PRO A 44 13.57 -0.06 -11.11
CA PRO A 44 12.59 0.16 -12.17
C PRO A 44 11.22 -0.36 -11.75
N VAL A 45 10.20 0.43 -12.05
CA VAL A 45 8.79 0.09 -11.78
C VAL A 45 8.08 -0.14 -13.10
N ARG A 46 7.23 -1.17 -13.14
CA ARG A 46 6.36 -1.47 -14.29
C ARG A 46 4.99 -1.95 -13.83
N ALA A 47 4.01 -1.88 -14.70
CA ALA A 47 2.73 -2.54 -14.47
C ALA A 47 2.94 -4.05 -14.24
N ALA A 48 2.17 -4.60 -13.31
CA ALA A 48 2.17 -6.02 -13.04
C ALA A 48 1.50 -6.80 -14.18
N THR A 49 1.93 -8.03 -14.38
CA THR A 49 1.33 -8.99 -15.29
C THR A 49 0.72 -10.16 -14.51
N LEU A 50 -0.14 -10.95 -15.14
CA LEU A 50 -0.74 -12.12 -14.49
C LEU A 50 0.30 -13.12 -13.98
N ARG A 51 1.52 -13.13 -14.53
CA ARG A 51 2.64 -13.96 -14.08
C ARG A 51 3.20 -13.51 -12.74
N ASP A 52 3.03 -12.24 -12.38
CA ASP A 52 3.56 -11.64 -11.16
C ASP A 52 2.67 -11.92 -9.94
N ALA A 53 1.41 -12.34 -10.16
CA ALA A 53 0.41 -12.50 -9.10
C ALA A 53 0.87 -13.38 -7.93
N ARG A 54 1.63 -14.45 -8.22
CA ARG A 54 2.18 -15.35 -7.18
C ARG A 54 3.25 -14.64 -6.36
N ALA A 55 4.23 -13.99 -7.01
CA ALA A 55 5.32 -13.30 -6.34
C ALA A 55 4.79 -12.11 -5.49
N ILE A 56 3.78 -11.40 -6.01
CA ILE A 56 3.08 -10.35 -5.25
C ILE A 56 2.41 -10.93 -4.02
N ALA A 57 1.72 -12.07 -4.15
CA ALA A 57 1.05 -12.72 -3.02
C ALA A 57 2.03 -13.21 -1.95
N GLU A 58 3.16 -13.79 -2.34
CA GLU A 58 4.23 -14.22 -1.45
C GLU A 58 4.85 -13.03 -0.71
N LEU A 59 5.19 -11.96 -1.44
CA LEU A 59 5.71 -10.72 -0.85
C LEU A 59 4.71 -10.10 0.14
N HIS A 60 3.45 -10.03 -0.25
CA HIS A 60 2.38 -9.48 0.59
C HIS A 60 2.26 -10.27 1.89
N ASN A 61 2.17 -11.60 1.82
CA ASN A 61 2.04 -12.45 3.00
C ASN A 61 3.25 -12.33 3.94
N ALA A 62 4.48 -12.33 3.39
CA ALA A 62 5.71 -12.18 4.17
C ALA A 62 5.73 -10.83 4.90
N THR A 63 5.46 -9.74 4.18
CA THR A 63 5.49 -8.38 4.75
C THR A 63 4.41 -8.19 5.81
N VAL A 64 3.20 -8.72 5.58
CA VAL A 64 2.12 -8.70 6.55
C VAL A 64 2.52 -9.43 7.84
N GLN A 65 3.06 -10.63 7.73
CA GLN A 65 3.45 -11.43 8.88
C GLN A 65 4.51 -10.73 9.74
N GLU A 66 5.57 -10.20 9.12
CA GLU A 66 6.62 -9.45 9.82
C GLU A 66 6.06 -8.24 10.56
N ALA A 67 5.18 -7.53 9.91
CA ALA A 67 4.61 -6.31 10.44
C ALA A 67 3.66 -6.55 11.61
N TYR A 68 2.86 -7.62 11.58
CA TYR A 68 1.98 -7.95 12.70
C TYR A 68 2.73 -8.47 13.92
N GLN A 69 3.84 -9.17 13.74
CA GLN A 69 4.70 -9.56 14.87
C GLN A 69 5.18 -8.35 15.67
N GLY A 70 5.43 -7.22 14.99
CA GLY A 70 5.84 -5.99 15.68
C GLY A 70 4.72 -5.18 16.36
N LEU A 71 3.46 -5.30 15.88
CA LEU A 71 2.33 -4.50 16.38
C LEU A 71 1.54 -5.17 17.49
N LEU A 72 1.34 -6.45 17.36
CA LEU A 72 0.36 -7.20 18.15
C LEU A 72 1.01 -8.14 19.16
N GLY A 73 2.35 -8.08 19.29
CA GLY A 73 3.10 -8.97 20.16
C GLY A 73 2.88 -10.44 19.77
N ASP A 74 2.53 -11.28 20.73
CA ASP A 74 2.33 -12.73 20.52
C ASP A 74 0.99 -13.09 19.83
N VAL A 75 0.22 -12.11 19.38
CA VAL A 75 -1.05 -12.36 18.70
C VAL A 75 -0.79 -12.79 17.25
N THR A 76 -1.11 -14.03 16.94
CA THR A 76 -1.06 -14.53 15.55
C THR A 76 -2.23 -13.99 14.76
N VAL A 77 -1.94 -13.10 13.81
CA VAL A 77 -2.96 -12.62 12.88
C VAL A 77 -3.14 -13.66 11.77
N PRO A 78 -4.37 -14.06 11.46
CA PRO A 78 -4.62 -14.96 10.35
C PRO A 78 -4.15 -14.34 9.04
N VAL A 79 -3.10 -14.87 8.47
CA VAL A 79 -2.64 -14.49 7.13
C VAL A 79 -3.50 -15.23 6.11
N MET A 80 -3.96 -14.53 5.09
CA MET A 80 -4.72 -15.16 4.01
C MET A 80 -3.90 -16.28 3.36
N ALA A 81 -4.50 -17.43 3.10
CA ALA A 81 -3.85 -18.53 2.41
C ALA A 81 -3.27 -18.06 1.06
N LEU A 82 -2.08 -18.57 0.72
CA LEU A 82 -1.32 -18.06 -0.44
C LEU A 82 -2.09 -18.18 -1.75
N ASP A 83 -2.81 -19.27 -1.95
CA ASP A 83 -3.63 -19.51 -3.14
C ASP A 83 -4.77 -18.48 -3.28
N LYS A 84 -5.43 -18.14 -2.16
CA LYS A 84 -6.46 -17.10 -2.14
C LYS A 84 -5.87 -15.71 -2.38
N ARG A 85 -4.72 -15.43 -1.80
CA ARG A 85 -4.01 -14.15 -2.01
C ARG A 85 -3.54 -14.02 -3.47
N GLN A 86 -3.03 -15.10 -4.05
CA GLN A 86 -2.66 -15.15 -5.45
C GLN A 86 -3.86 -14.95 -6.37
N ALA A 87 -4.99 -15.62 -6.10
CA ALA A 87 -6.21 -15.45 -6.87
C ALA A 87 -6.71 -14.00 -6.83
N TYR A 88 -6.69 -13.37 -5.64
CA TYR A 88 -7.05 -11.97 -5.47
C TYR A 88 -6.18 -11.03 -6.34
N TRP A 89 -4.85 -11.16 -6.26
CA TRP A 89 -3.94 -10.32 -7.05
C TRP A 89 -4.03 -10.62 -8.55
N ARG A 90 -4.30 -11.87 -8.92
CA ARG A 90 -4.56 -12.22 -10.31
C ARG A 90 -5.79 -11.50 -10.86
N GLU A 91 -6.89 -11.49 -10.10
CA GLU A 91 -8.13 -10.79 -10.45
C GLU A 91 -7.90 -9.28 -10.54
N ALA A 92 -7.22 -8.69 -9.56
CA ALA A 92 -6.86 -7.27 -9.56
C ALA A 92 -6.06 -6.87 -10.81
N ILE A 93 -5.07 -7.67 -11.19
CA ILE A 93 -4.25 -7.40 -12.40
C ILE A 93 -5.06 -7.61 -13.69
N GLU A 94 -5.93 -8.62 -13.74
CA GLU A 94 -6.74 -8.95 -14.91
C GLU A 94 -7.74 -7.83 -15.24
N TYR A 95 -8.36 -7.25 -14.22
CA TYR A 95 -9.37 -6.19 -14.38
C TYR A 95 -8.81 -4.79 -14.18
N ALA A 96 -7.54 -4.67 -13.80
CA ALA A 96 -6.91 -3.40 -13.40
C ALA A 96 -7.69 -2.67 -12.28
N GLU A 97 -8.28 -3.40 -11.35
CA GLU A 97 -9.05 -2.91 -10.21
C GLU A 97 -8.59 -3.60 -8.90
N PRO A 98 -7.60 -3.01 -8.18
CA PRO A 98 -6.81 -1.82 -8.50
C PRO A 98 -5.75 -2.05 -9.58
N GLN A 99 -5.25 -0.97 -10.16
CA GLN A 99 -4.01 -1.03 -10.93
C GLN A 99 -2.86 -1.47 -10.03
N VAL A 100 -2.01 -2.35 -10.52
CA VAL A 100 -0.90 -2.91 -9.74
C VAL A 100 0.42 -2.67 -10.46
N HIS A 101 1.37 -2.04 -9.77
CA HIS A 101 2.74 -1.89 -10.27
C HIS A 101 3.73 -2.61 -9.35
N VAL A 102 4.82 -3.11 -9.93
CA VAL A 102 5.88 -3.82 -9.23
C VAL A 102 7.22 -3.12 -9.40
N ALA A 103 7.99 -3.04 -8.32
CA ALA A 103 9.38 -2.58 -8.33
C ALA A 103 10.31 -3.78 -8.42
N LEU A 104 11.36 -3.66 -9.24
CA LEU A 104 12.28 -4.75 -9.55
C LEU A 104 13.69 -4.46 -9.05
N HIS A 105 14.38 -5.50 -8.61
CA HIS A 105 15.82 -5.55 -8.45
C HIS A 105 16.35 -6.73 -9.27
N GLY A 106 16.91 -6.43 -10.45
CA GLY A 106 17.11 -7.43 -11.47
C GLY A 106 15.77 -8.00 -11.94
N GLU A 107 15.60 -9.30 -11.87
CA GLU A 107 14.33 -9.98 -12.18
C GLU A 107 13.40 -10.19 -10.98
N ARG A 108 13.89 -9.90 -9.77
CA ARG A 108 13.14 -10.11 -8.53
C ARG A 108 12.20 -8.95 -8.26
N ILE A 109 10.94 -9.25 -7.96
CA ILE A 109 9.99 -8.28 -7.41
C ILE A 109 10.37 -8.02 -5.94
N VAL A 110 10.67 -6.75 -5.63
CA VAL A 110 11.09 -6.31 -4.28
C VAL A 110 10.10 -5.37 -3.61
N GLY A 111 9.05 -5.00 -4.33
CA GLY A 111 7.94 -4.22 -3.82
C GLY A 111 6.81 -4.15 -4.82
N PHE A 112 5.62 -3.76 -4.36
CA PHE A 112 4.49 -3.49 -5.23
C PHE A 112 3.59 -2.40 -4.65
N VAL A 113 2.79 -1.78 -5.51
CA VAL A 113 1.76 -0.82 -5.14
C VAL A 113 0.48 -1.16 -5.90
N GLY A 114 -0.65 -1.11 -5.20
CA GLY A 114 -2.00 -1.14 -5.77
C GLY A 114 -2.64 0.23 -5.55
N PHE A 115 -3.22 0.81 -6.59
CA PHE A 115 -3.85 2.12 -6.53
C PHE A 115 -5.02 2.22 -7.51
N ASP A 116 -6.01 3.02 -7.16
CA ASP A 116 -7.18 3.28 -7.99
C ASP A 116 -7.94 4.48 -7.42
N ARG A 117 -9.16 4.72 -7.90
CA ARG A 117 -10.10 5.66 -7.30
C ARG A 117 -10.42 5.25 -5.86
N SER A 118 -10.72 6.25 -5.03
CA SER A 118 -11.03 6.01 -3.62
C SER A 118 -12.30 5.18 -3.46
N ARG A 119 -12.23 4.16 -2.59
CA ARG A 119 -13.35 3.30 -2.17
C ARG A 119 -14.19 3.91 -1.06
N ASP A 120 -13.75 5.02 -0.49
CA ASP A 120 -14.49 5.68 0.60
C ASP A 120 -15.83 6.19 0.09
N GLU A 121 -16.90 5.88 0.82
CA GLU A 121 -18.24 6.32 0.49
C GLU A 121 -18.32 7.86 0.40
N GLY A 122 -18.93 8.36 -0.65
CA GLY A 122 -19.05 9.81 -0.90
C GLY A 122 -17.77 10.48 -1.39
N SER A 123 -16.71 9.74 -1.71
CA SER A 123 -15.50 10.28 -2.32
C SER A 123 -15.80 10.91 -3.68
N LYS A 124 -15.07 11.99 -3.99
CA LYS A 124 -15.13 12.62 -5.32
C LYS A 124 -14.52 11.68 -6.36
N GLN A 125 -15.00 11.75 -7.60
CA GLN A 125 -14.43 11.00 -8.72
C GLN A 125 -12.94 11.34 -9.00
N THR A 126 -12.48 12.49 -8.53
CA THR A 126 -11.07 12.93 -8.63
C THR A 126 -10.22 12.55 -7.43
N MET A 127 -10.75 11.74 -6.50
CA MET A 127 -10.01 11.24 -5.36
C MET A 127 -9.45 9.86 -5.67
N GLY A 128 -8.14 9.75 -5.71
CA GLY A 128 -7.43 8.49 -5.76
C GLY A 128 -7.16 7.90 -4.39
N GLU A 129 -6.79 6.64 -4.35
CA GLU A 129 -6.38 5.93 -3.13
C GLU A 129 -5.22 4.99 -3.43
N ILE A 130 -4.21 5.01 -2.57
CA ILE A 130 -3.24 3.93 -2.50
C ILE A 130 -3.88 2.81 -1.68
N TRP A 131 -4.25 1.72 -2.35
CA TRP A 131 -4.90 0.59 -1.71
C TRP A 131 -3.90 -0.28 -0.94
N ALA A 132 -2.69 -0.39 -1.48
CA ALA A 132 -1.61 -1.15 -0.88
C ALA A 132 -0.25 -0.63 -1.38
N ILE A 133 0.74 -0.60 -0.51
CA ILE A 133 2.14 -0.42 -0.87
C ILE A 133 3.00 -1.25 0.07
N TYR A 134 3.77 -2.16 -0.49
CA TYR A 134 4.59 -3.10 0.28
C TYR A 134 5.98 -3.21 -0.33
N VAL A 135 6.99 -3.25 0.55
CA VAL A 135 8.40 -3.36 0.18
C VAL A 135 9.00 -4.50 0.98
N HIS A 136 9.74 -5.38 0.31
CA HIS A 136 10.47 -6.47 0.95
C HIS A 136 11.42 -5.91 2.02
N ALA A 137 11.52 -6.58 3.18
CA ALA A 137 12.26 -6.10 4.34
C ALA A 137 13.70 -5.68 4.03
N ASP A 138 14.43 -6.48 3.25
CA ASP A 138 15.82 -6.20 2.85
C ASP A 138 15.99 -4.94 2.00
N PHE A 139 14.90 -4.42 1.42
CA PHE A 139 14.91 -3.27 0.50
C PHE A 139 14.26 -2.03 1.09
N VAL A 140 13.84 -2.09 2.35
CA VAL A 140 13.27 -0.95 3.04
C VAL A 140 14.35 0.12 3.26
N GLY A 141 13.99 1.39 3.00
CA GLY A 141 14.93 2.51 3.13
C GLY A 141 15.88 2.71 1.94
N LEU A 142 15.83 1.82 0.93
CA LEU A 142 16.68 1.90 -0.27
C LEU A 142 16.03 2.66 -1.45
N GLY A 143 14.84 3.26 -1.26
CA GLY A 143 14.16 4.05 -2.30
C GLY A 143 13.06 3.31 -3.05
N VAL A 144 12.86 2.00 -2.83
CA VAL A 144 11.80 1.22 -3.50
C VAL A 144 10.41 1.82 -3.28
N GLY A 145 10.09 2.19 -2.04
CA GLY A 145 8.80 2.82 -1.72
C GLY A 145 8.58 4.14 -2.45
N LEU A 146 9.64 4.93 -2.64
CA LEU A 146 9.56 6.19 -3.39
C LEU A 146 9.30 5.95 -4.87
N SER A 147 10.00 4.98 -5.49
CA SER A 147 9.77 4.61 -6.89
C SER A 147 8.34 4.11 -7.12
N LEU A 148 7.81 3.30 -6.20
CA LEU A 148 6.43 2.82 -6.26
C LEU A 148 5.41 3.95 -6.10
N TRP A 149 5.68 4.87 -5.17
CA TRP A 149 4.81 6.04 -4.96
C TRP A 149 4.81 6.95 -6.21
N ASP A 150 5.96 7.23 -6.81
CA ASP A 150 6.03 8.06 -8.02
C ASP A 150 5.25 7.44 -9.17
N ALA A 151 5.37 6.12 -9.38
CA ALA A 151 4.60 5.41 -10.41
C ALA A 151 3.08 5.45 -10.13
N ALA A 152 2.66 5.24 -8.88
CA ALA A 152 1.24 5.32 -8.52
C ALA A 152 0.69 6.75 -8.67
N ARG A 153 1.48 7.77 -8.32
CA ARG A 153 1.12 9.18 -8.51
C ARG A 153 0.89 9.50 -9.98
N GLU A 154 1.80 9.08 -10.86
CA GLU A 154 1.67 9.26 -12.31
C GLU A 154 0.41 8.57 -12.83
N GLY A 155 0.18 7.30 -12.50
CA GLY A 155 -1.02 6.57 -12.93
C GLY A 155 -2.32 7.22 -12.42
N LEU A 156 -2.38 7.68 -11.18
CA LEU A 156 -3.54 8.40 -10.65
C LEU A 156 -3.79 9.74 -11.36
N GLN A 157 -2.72 10.47 -11.73
CA GLN A 157 -2.84 11.70 -12.50
C GLN A 157 -3.36 11.44 -13.91
N GLU A 158 -2.91 10.36 -14.56
CA GLU A 158 -3.42 9.91 -15.86
C GLU A 158 -4.91 9.57 -15.82
N GLU A 159 -5.38 9.01 -14.69
CA GLU A 159 -6.81 8.77 -14.43
C GLU A 159 -7.61 10.03 -14.06
N GLY A 160 -6.97 11.20 -14.06
CA GLY A 160 -7.61 12.48 -13.74
C GLY A 160 -7.83 12.70 -12.25
N CYS A 161 -7.16 11.99 -11.37
CA CYS A 161 -7.20 12.27 -9.94
C CYS A 161 -6.43 13.55 -9.61
N THR A 162 -7.02 14.39 -8.76
CA THR A 162 -6.40 15.63 -8.26
C THR A 162 -5.88 15.51 -6.84
N ASP A 163 -6.36 14.51 -6.13
CA ASP A 163 -6.03 14.22 -4.76
C ASP A 163 -5.84 12.71 -4.58
N VAL A 164 -5.08 12.33 -3.57
CA VAL A 164 -4.88 10.93 -3.21
C VAL A 164 -4.97 10.72 -1.71
N SER A 165 -5.51 9.59 -1.30
CA SER A 165 -5.59 9.16 0.09
C SER A 165 -4.92 7.80 0.29
N ILE A 166 -4.61 7.53 1.56
CA ILE A 166 -4.22 6.20 2.05
C ILE A 166 -4.72 6.04 3.47
N TRP A 167 -5.16 4.84 3.82
CA TRP A 167 -5.48 4.44 5.19
C TRP A 167 -4.28 3.75 5.82
N LEU A 168 -3.89 4.19 7.02
CA LEU A 168 -2.76 3.62 7.77
C LEU A 168 -3.11 3.39 9.23
N PRO A 169 -2.67 2.26 9.82
CA PRO A 169 -2.69 2.10 11.27
C PRO A 169 -1.89 3.21 11.95
N LEU A 170 -2.45 3.83 12.99
CA LEU A 170 -1.77 4.89 13.75
C LEU A 170 -0.44 4.43 14.35
N ALA A 171 -0.36 3.15 14.71
CA ALA A 171 0.86 2.55 15.25
C ALA A 171 1.95 2.29 14.19
N ASN A 172 1.67 2.44 12.89
CA ASN A 172 2.65 2.28 11.82
C ASN A 172 3.51 3.54 11.64
N GLU A 173 4.41 3.80 12.59
CA GLU A 173 5.27 4.98 12.59
C GLU A 173 6.12 5.09 11.31
N ARG A 174 6.62 3.97 10.79
CA ARG A 174 7.43 3.96 9.55
C ARG A 174 6.62 4.45 8.35
N ALA A 175 5.44 3.88 8.13
CA ALA A 175 4.57 4.32 7.04
C ALA A 175 4.13 5.77 7.24
N MET A 176 3.81 6.17 8.47
CA MET A 176 3.47 7.55 8.81
C MET A 176 4.61 8.52 8.45
N GLN A 177 5.86 8.19 8.78
CA GLN A 177 7.02 9.01 8.43
C GLN A 177 7.21 9.08 6.91
N PHE A 178 7.12 7.93 6.22
CA PHE A 178 7.25 7.88 4.76
C PHE A 178 6.23 8.78 4.07
N PHE A 179 4.94 8.64 4.40
CA PHE A 179 3.89 9.44 3.78
C PHE A 179 3.92 10.91 4.19
N ASN A 180 4.34 11.23 5.42
CA ASN A 180 4.58 12.63 5.81
C ASN A 180 5.70 13.27 4.97
N MET A 181 6.81 12.57 4.74
CA MET A 181 7.89 13.04 3.85
C MET A 181 7.42 13.14 2.40
N ALA A 182 6.54 12.24 1.96
CA ALA A 182 5.89 12.31 0.66
C ALA A 182 4.81 13.42 0.58
N GLY A 183 4.63 14.25 1.62
CA GLY A 183 3.74 15.40 1.61
C GLY A 183 2.28 15.12 1.96
N PHE A 184 1.96 13.90 2.41
CA PHE A 184 0.63 13.58 2.91
C PHE A 184 0.38 14.22 4.28
N LYS A 185 -0.86 14.58 4.55
CA LYS A 185 -1.31 15.14 5.83
C LYS A 185 -2.40 14.29 6.44
N ARG A 186 -2.36 14.13 7.76
CA ARG A 186 -3.40 13.40 8.51
C ARG A 186 -4.73 14.14 8.44
N GLU A 187 -5.79 13.40 8.17
CA GLU A 187 -7.16 13.89 8.23
C GLU A 187 -7.80 13.45 9.55
N MET A 188 -7.58 14.23 10.62
CA MET A 188 -7.97 13.87 12.00
C MET A 188 -9.41 13.38 12.18
N PRO A 189 -10.43 13.95 11.49
CA PRO A 189 -11.82 13.47 11.60
C PRO A 189 -12.04 12.06 11.03
N SER A 190 -11.07 11.49 10.32
CA SER A 190 -11.20 10.16 9.68
C SER A 190 -10.81 8.99 10.60
N ALA A 191 -10.25 9.26 11.78
CA ALA A 191 -9.81 8.20 12.68
C ALA A 191 -10.94 7.20 12.98
N LYS A 192 -10.66 5.92 12.78
CA LYS A 192 -11.61 4.82 13.00
C LYS A 192 -10.91 3.62 13.62
N THR A 193 -11.69 2.80 14.32
CA THR A 193 -11.23 1.51 14.85
C THR A 193 -11.69 0.39 13.93
N VAL A 194 -10.76 -0.42 13.46
CA VAL A 194 -11.04 -1.64 12.69
C VAL A 194 -10.66 -2.87 13.52
N SER A 195 -11.27 -4.01 13.24
CA SER A 195 -10.95 -5.27 13.91
C SER A 195 -10.27 -6.22 12.93
N ILE A 196 -9.03 -6.59 13.23
CA ILE A 196 -8.22 -7.51 12.41
C ILE A 196 -7.90 -8.74 13.27
N GLY A 197 -8.37 -9.92 12.87
CA GLY A 197 -8.14 -11.14 13.65
C GLY A 197 -8.65 -11.07 15.10
N GLY A 198 -9.65 -10.23 15.37
CA GLY A 198 -10.17 -10.00 16.74
C GLY A 198 -9.42 -8.88 17.51
N VAL A 199 -8.35 -8.34 16.97
CA VAL A 199 -7.60 -7.22 17.58
C VAL A 199 -8.11 -5.90 17.03
N LYS A 200 -8.35 -4.94 17.92
CA LYS A 200 -8.75 -3.58 17.54
C LYS A 200 -7.53 -2.76 17.16
N ILE A 201 -7.57 -2.17 15.97
CA ILE A 201 -6.52 -1.31 15.44
C ILE A 201 -7.13 0.03 15.09
N GLU A 202 -6.47 1.11 15.51
CA GLU A 202 -6.85 2.46 15.11
C GLU A 202 -6.17 2.82 13.79
N GLU A 203 -6.96 3.25 12.83
CA GLU A 203 -6.51 3.72 11.52
C GLU A 203 -6.88 5.18 11.31
N ILE A 204 -6.06 5.85 10.51
CA ILE A 204 -6.29 7.23 10.09
C ILE A 204 -6.05 7.35 8.59
N ARG A 205 -6.86 8.18 7.94
CA ARG A 205 -6.65 8.54 6.54
C ARG A 205 -5.64 9.69 6.43
N LEU A 206 -4.68 9.51 5.53
CA LEU A 206 -3.79 10.60 5.10
C LEU A 206 -4.20 11.02 3.70
N LYS A 207 -4.05 12.31 3.40
CA LYS A 207 -4.36 12.90 2.09
C LYS A 207 -3.24 13.78 1.57
N ARG A 208 -3.14 13.86 0.24
CA ARG A 208 -2.25 14.76 -0.49
C ARG A 208 -2.91 15.20 -1.80
N ALA A 209 -2.70 16.47 -2.20
CA ALA A 209 -2.97 16.92 -3.58
C ALA A 209 -1.92 16.36 -4.54
N LEU A 210 -2.33 16.00 -5.75
CA LEU A 210 -1.47 15.42 -6.80
C LEU A 210 -0.89 16.48 -7.75
N ALA A 211 -1.18 17.76 -7.50
CA ALA A 211 -0.67 18.88 -8.30
C ALA A 211 0.85 19.08 -8.15
#